data_d56cb3950d337033f9c12b5c98a907d9
#
_entry.id   d56cb3950d337033f9c12b5c98a907d9
#
_cell.length_a   1.000
_cell.length_b   1.000
_cell.length_c   1.000
_cell.angle_alpha   90.00
_cell.angle_beta   90.00
_cell.angle_gamma   90.00
#
_symmetry.space_group_name_H-M   'P 1'
#
loop_
_entity.id
_entity.type
_entity.pdbx_description
1 polymer ?
#
loop_
_entity_poly.entity_id
_entity_poly.type
_entity_poly.pdbx_seq_one_letter_code
_entity_poly.pdbx_strand_id
1 'polypeptide(L)'
;MRAQTQIITYLLLSGLLIAIVGVVYLWGIPLIQKNRDINLLQGSEDFMKRLDLIVKDVANTHGRNAISFELDGELWFNESENAFRLIVETKGSIYSVGRIYFVRNPNETGEWGKDEPAILYVDVSPTASGYRQVYVLKYRKLLAKDGRSFQIALQGGDFAVHRGRKVVVEFDQVLKANGETKTIVRVYKE
;
A
#
# COMPACT_ATOMS: atom_id res chain seq x y z
N MET A 1 34.77 -57.88 3.71
CA MET A 1 35.12 -56.47 3.87
C MET A 1 34.33 -55.52 2.95
N ARG A 2 34.07 -55.83 1.66
CA ARG A 2 33.35 -54.89 0.75
C ARG A 2 31.89 -54.53 1.17
N ALA A 3 31.14 -55.50 1.76
CA ALA A 3 29.77 -55.29 2.19
C ALA A 3 29.62 -54.31 3.37
N GLN A 4 30.56 -54.36 4.33
CA GLN A 4 30.59 -53.45 5.48
C GLN A 4 30.89 -52.01 5.05
N THR A 5 31.80 -51.80 4.12
CA THR A 5 32.13 -50.49 3.59
C THR A 5 30.94 -49.85 2.88
N GLN A 6 30.15 -50.64 2.16
CA GLN A 6 28.93 -50.11 1.50
C GLN A 6 27.88 -49.63 2.50
N ILE A 7 27.64 -50.36 3.59
CA ILE A 7 26.67 -49.96 4.63
C ILE A 7 27.08 -48.66 5.29
N ILE A 8 28.36 -48.51 5.61
CA ILE A 8 28.90 -47.30 6.21
C ILE A 8 28.76 -46.12 5.24
N THR A 9 29.05 -46.33 3.96
CA THR A 9 28.91 -45.29 2.92
C THR A 9 27.44 -44.80 2.78
N TYR A 10 26.48 -45.74 2.78
CA TYR A 10 25.05 -45.34 2.73
C TYR A 10 24.58 -44.62 3.98
N LEU A 11 25.06 -44.98 5.17
CA LEU A 11 24.77 -44.29 6.40
C LEU A 11 25.34 -42.88 6.42
N LEU A 12 26.58 -42.72 5.97
CA LEU A 12 27.20 -41.38 5.86
C LEU A 12 26.49 -40.52 4.82
N LEU A 13 26.14 -41.09 3.67
CA LEU A 13 25.43 -40.36 2.62
C LEU A 13 24.04 -39.91 3.08
N SER A 14 23.29 -40.79 3.76
CA SER A 14 21.99 -40.42 4.32
C SER A 14 22.08 -39.35 5.40
N GLY A 15 23.06 -39.45 6.28
CA GLY A 15 23.34 -38.42 7.30
C GLY A 15 23.68 -37.07 6.67
N LEU A 16 24.51 -37.08 5.61
CA LEU A 16 24.86 -35.87 4.87
C LEU A 16 23.62 -35.23 4.20
N LEU A 17 22.76 -36.04 3.56
CA LEU A 17 21.53 -35.56 2.94
C LEU A 17 20.58 -34.94 3.97
N ILE A 18 20.39 -35.57 5.12
CA ILE A 18 19.57 -35.02 6.20
C ILE A 18 20.14 -33.69 6.71
N ALA A 19 21.45 -33.61 6.87
CA ALA A 19 22.11 -32.36 7.28
C ALA A 19 21.90 -31.24 6.26
N ILE A 20 22.07 -31.51 4.96
CA ILE A 20 21.84 -30.54 3.88
C ILE A 20 20.37 -30.06 3.88
N VAL A 21 19.41 -30.99 3.97
CA VAL A 21 17.97 -30.65 4.03
C VAL A 21 17.68 -29.79 5.27
N GLY A 22 18.26 -30.13 6.43
CA GLY A 22 18.13 -29.34 7.65
C GLY A 22 18.66 -27.91 7.50
N VAL A 23 19.84 -27.73 6.91
CA VAL A 23 20.42 -26.41 6.64
C VAL A 23 19.53 -25.60 5.67
N VAL A 24 19.10 -26.20 4.56
CA VAL A 24 18.22 -25.54 3.59
C VAL A 24 16.91 -25.11 4.25
N TYR A 25 16.33 -25.95 5.12
CA TYR A 25 15.10 -25.64 5.82
C TYR A 25 15.27 -24.46 6.80
N LEU A 26 16.34 -24.47 7.61
CA LEU A 26 16.60 -23.44 8.61
C LEU A 26 16.95 -22.08 8.01
N TRP A 27 17.60 -22.05 6.86
CA TRP A 27 18.03 -20.80 6.20
C TRP A 27 17.10 -20.36 5.08
N GLY A 28 16.55 -21.30 4.34
CA GLY A 28 15.74 -21.01 3.16
C GLY A 28 14.38 -20.39 3.53
N ILE A 29 13.69 -20.93 4.55
CA ILE A 29 12.37 -20.42 4.94
C ILE A 29 12.40 -18.96 5.40
N PRO A 30 13.31 -18.53 6.31
CA PRO A 30 13.39 -17.12 6.70
C PRO A 30 13.70 -16.17 5.53
N LEU A 31 14.54 -16.61 4.58
CA LEU A 31 14.88 -15.83 3.40
C LEU A 31 13.68 -15.63 2.47
N ILE A 32 12.92 -16.70 2.22
CA ILE A 32 11.69 -16.65 1.42
C ILE A 32 10.66 -15.72 2.07
N GLN A 33 10.46 -15.83 3.39
CA GLN A 33 9.55 -14.96 4.13
C GLN A 33 9.95 -13.50 4.04
N LYS A 34 11.24 -13.20 4.25
CA LYS A 34 11.76 -11.83 4.13
C LYS A 34 11.51 -11.25 2.72
N ASN A 35 11.77 -12.02 1.67
CA ASN A 35 11.54 -11.57 0.30
C ASN A 35 10.04 -11.35 0.01
N ARG A 36 9.17 -12.23 0.53
CA ARG A 36 7.72 -12.07 0.41
C ARG A 36 7.24 -10.79 1.12
N ASP A 37 7.72 -10.53 2.33
CA ASP A 37 7.39 -9.32 3.08
C ASP A 37 7.84 -8.05 2.33
N ILE A 38 9.07 -8.03 1.80
CA ILE A 38 9.59 -6.92 1.00
C ILE A 38 8.71 -6.67 -0.24
N ASN A 39 8.41 -7.72 -0.99
CA ASN A 39 7.58 -7.62 -2.20
C ASN A 39 6.17 -7.11 -1.88
N LEU A 40 5.58 -7.57 -0.77
CA LEU A 40 4.25 -7.13 -0.34
C LEU A 40 4.27 -5.64 0.06
N LEU A 41 5.27 -5.19 0.80
CA LEU A 41 5.39 -3.78 1.21
C LEU A 41 5.64 -2.85 0.02
N GLN A 42 6.55 -3.22 -0.90
CA GLN A 42 6.79 -2.46 -2.13
C GLN A 42 5.55 -2.44 -3.04
N GLY A 43 4.90 -3.60 -3.20
CA GLY A 43 3.65 -3.69 -3.96
C GLY A 43 2.52 -2.84 -3.36
N SER A 44 2.47 -2.70 -2.03
CA SER A 44 1.50 -1.85 -1.33
C SER A 44 1.77 -0.36 -1.57
N GLU A 45 3.03 0.06 -1.50
CA GLU A 45 3.42 1.44 -1.82
C GLU A 45 3.10 1.78 -3.29
N ASP A 46 3.47 0.90 -4.22
CA ASP A 46 3.21 1.09 -5.66
C ASP A 46 1.71 1.10 -5.98
N PHE A 47 0.93 0.27 -5.29
CA PHE A 47 -0.53 0.28 -5.42
C PHE A 47 -1.12 1.62 -4.99
N MET A 48 -0.72 2.15 -3.84
CA MET A 48 -1.22 3.43 -3.33
C MET A 48 -0.81 4.61 -4.22
N LYS A 49 0.41 4.58 -4.77
CA LYS A 49 0.86 5.57 -5.78
C LYS A 49 0.05 5.50 -7.07
N ARG A 50 -0.23 4.29 -7.56
CA ARG A 50 -1.08 4.11 -8.76
C ARG A 50 -2.51 4.55 -8.53
N LEU A 51 -3.06 4.27 -7.33
CA LEU A 51 -4.39 4.74 -6.96
C LEU A 51 -4.46 6.28 -6.95
N ASP A 52 -3.43 6.96 -6.42
CA ASP A 52 -3.32 8.41 -6.47
C ASP A 52 -3.29 8.95 -7.90
N LEU A 53 -2.49 8.33 -8.77
CA LEU A 53 -2.43 8.72 -10.19
C LEU A 53 -3.79 8.56 -10.87
N ILE A 54 -4.53 7.46 -10.61
CA ILE A 54 -5.87 7.24 -11.16
C ILE A 54 -6.85 8.31 -10.68
N VAL A 55 -6.86 8.63 -9.38
CA VAL A 55 -7.76 9.67 -8.85
C VAL A 55 -7.45 11.03 -9.46
N LYS A 56 -6.17 11.40 -9.59
CA LYS A 56 -5.74 12.65 -10.24
C LYS A 56 -6.12 12.68 -11.73
N ASP A 57 -5.91 11.57 -12.44
CA ASP A 57 -6.27 11.45 -13.84
C ASP A 57 -7.78 11.62 -14.05
N VAL A 58 -8.60 10.90 -13.28
CA VAL A 58 -10.06 11.01 -13.31
C VAL A 58 -10.54 12.42 -12.98
N ALA A 59 -9.95 13.06 -11.94
CA ALA A 59 -10.27 14.42 -11.55
C ALA A 59 -9.96 15.45 -12.66
N ASN A 60 -8.90 15.21 -13.45
CA ASN A 60 -8.47 16.12 -14.53
C ASN A 60 -9.15 15.84 -15.87
N THR A 61 -9.36 14.57 -16.20
CA THR A 61 -9.94 14.16 -17.51
C THR A 61 -11.46 14.07 -17.50
N HIS A 62 -12.07 14.12 -16.31
CA HIS A 62 -13.51 13.93 -16.11
C HIS A 62 -14.00 12.53 -16.59
N GLY A 63 -13.14 11.54 -16.44
CA GLY A 63 -13.38 10.18 -16.90
C GLY A 63 -13.78 9.21 -15.79
N ARG A 64 -13.62 7.92 -16.11
CA ARG A 64 -13.78 6.79 -15.17
C ARG A 64 -12.60 5.86 -15.35
N ASN A 65 -12.09 5.34 -14.24
CA ASN A 65 -11.01 4.36 -14.23
C ASN A 65 -11.21 3.35 -13.09
N ALA A 66 -10.55 2.19 -13.16
CA ALA A 66 -10.65 1.15 -12.15
C ALA A 66 -9.29 0.52 -11.89
N ILE A 67 -9.06 0.11 -10.65
CA ILE A 67 -7.86 -0.61 -10.25
C ILE A 67 -8.24 -1.88 -9.49
N SER A 68 -7.63 -3.03 -9.88
CA SER A 68 -7.81 -4.30 -9.18
C SER A 68 -6.94 -4.33 -7.93
N PHE A 69 -7.50 -4.77 -6.81
CA PHE A 69 -6.80 -4.95 -5.56
C PHE A 69 -6.39 -6.41 -5.39
N GLU A 70 -5.10 -6.71 -5.63
CA GLU A 70 -4.56 -8.08 -5.65
C GLU A 70 -3.59 -8.37 -4.48
N LEU A 71 -3.48 -7.45 -3.52
CA LEU A 71 -2.55 -7.55 -2.40
C LEU A 71 -3.12 -8.35 -1.23
N ASP A 72 -2.24 -9.01 -0.47
CA ASP A 72 -2.59 -9.62 0.80
C ASP A 72 -2.72 -8.55 1.90
N GLY A 73 -3.93 -7.97 2.03
CA GLY A 73 -4.24 -6.89 2.95
C GLY A 73 -5.68 -6.43 2.83
N GLU A 74 -6.03 -5.37 3.52
CA GLU A 74 -7.34 -4.74 3.46
C GLU A 74 -7.23 -3.28 3.04
N LEU A 75 -7.96 -2.91 1.99
CA LEU A 75 -8.07 -1.52 1.57
C LEU A 75 -9.38 -0.93 2.07
N TRP A 76 -9.30 0.14 2.83
CA TRP A 76 -10.44 0.89 3.36
C TRP A 76 -10.54 2.24 2.66
N PHE A 77 -11.75 2.60 2.27
CA PHE A 77 -12.10 3.95 1.90
C PHE A 77 -12.90 4.60 3.01
N ASN A 78 -12.52 5.82 3.40
CA ASN A 78 -13.23 6.63 4.38
C ASN A 78 -13.52 8.01 3.77
N GLU A 79 -14.80 8.27 3.54
CA GLU A 79 -15.27 9.51 2.91
C GLU A 79 -15.02 10.72 3.82
N SER A 80 -15.28 10.58 5.12
CA SER A 80 -15.15 11.70 6.08
C SER A 80 -13.72 12.19 6.23
N GLU A 81 -12.74 11.30 6.08
CA GLU A 81 -11.31 11.63 6.11
C GLU A 81 -10.76 12.02 4.73
N ASN A 82 -11.54 11.85 3.67
CA ASN A 82 -11.13 12.01 2.28
C ASN A 82 -9.89 11.16 1.95
N ALA A 83 -9.89 9.89 2.40
CA ALA A 83 -8.70 9.06 2.40
C ALA A 83 -8.96 7.59 2.08
N PHE A 84 -7.93 6.95 1.51
CA PHE A 84 -7.78 5.50 1.45
C PHE A 84 -6.76 5.03 2.49
N ARG A 85 -7.02 3.88 3.10
CA ARG A 85 -6.12 3.22 4.05
C ARG A 85 -5.89 1.78 3.63
N LEU A 86 -4.65 1.40 3.38
CA LEU A 86 -4.27 0.02 3.09
C LEU A 86 -3.55 -0.56 4.31
N ILE A 87 -4.12 -1.60 4.89
CA ILE A 87 -3.59 -2.30 6.07
C ILE A 87 -2.92 -3.58 5.61
N VAL A 88 -1.65 -3.74 5.98
CA VAL A 88 -0.82 -4.91 5.66
C VAL A 88 -0.11 -5.39 6.91
N GLU A 89 -0.06 -6.71 7.11
CA GLU A 89 0.68 -7.32 8.22
C GLU A 89 1.81 -8.20 7.67
N THR A 90 3.02 -8.04 8.22
CA THR A 90 4.23 -8.76 7.80
C THR A 90 5.05 -9.18 9.01
N LYS A 91 5.92 -10.17 8.85
CA LYS A 91 6.86 -10.58 9.91
C LYS A 91 8.05 -9.63 10.02
N GLY A 92 8.49 -9.06 8.90
CA GLY A 92 9.55 -8.07 8.82
C GLY A 92 9.05 -6.74 8.26
N SER A 93 9.79 -5.65 8.50
CA SER A 93 9.52 -4.34 7.91
C SER A 93 10.76 -3.80 7.21
N ILE A 94 10.57 -3.12 6.08
CA ILE A 94 11.61 -2.33 5.41
C ILE A 94 11.64 -0.89 5.92
N TYR A 95 10.65 -0.52 6.71
CA TYR A 95 10.50 0.81 7.28
C TYR A 95 10.83 0.81 8.78
N SER A 96 11.29 1.94 9.29
CA SER A 96 11.41 2.17 10.72
C SER A 96 10.02 2.31 11.37
N VAL A 97 9.92 1.97 12.65
CA VAL A 97 8.69 2.18 13.43
C VAL A 97 8.35 3.66 13.49
N GLY A 98 7.07 3.99 13.30
CA GLY A 98 6.55 5.35 13.27
C GLY A 98 5.97 5.75 11.93
N ARG A 99 5.80 7.04 11.71
CA ARG A 99 5.23 7.60 10.48
C ARG A 99 6.30 8.02 9.50
N ILE A 100 6.17 7.57 8.25
CA ILE A 100 7.08 7.89 7.15
C ILE A 100 6.26 8.49 6.01
N TYR A 101 6.59 9.70 5.61
CA TYR A 101 5.92 10.41 4.51
C TYR A 101 6.66 10.18 3.19
N PHE A 102 5.89 9.93 2.12
CA PHE A 102 6.39 9.80 0.74
C PHE A 102 6.25 11.11 -0.05
N VAL A 103 5.76 12.17 0.60
CA VAL A 103 5.60 13.51 0.03
C VAL A 103 6.53 14.51 0.70
N ARG A 104 6.89 15.53 -0.04
CA ARG A 104 7.86 16.56 0.41
C ARG A 104 7.28 17.44 1.53
N ASN A 105 6.00 17.81 1.41
CA ASN A 105 5.29 18.65 2.38
C ASN A 105 4.11 17.83 2.97
N PRO A 106 4.18 17.38 4.23
CA PRO A 106 3.15 16.59 4.86
C PRO A 106 2.02 17.42 5.52
N ASN A 107 2.00 18.75 5.36
CA ASN A 107 1.01 19.60 5.98
C ASN A 107 -0.41 19.30 5.45
N GLU A 108 -1.40 19.44 6.32
CA GLU A 108 -2.83 19.27 6.00
C GLU A 108 -3.32 20.24 4.90
N THR A 109 -2.63 21.37 4.74
CA THR A 109 -2.88 22.35 3.69
C THR A 109 -1.62 22.55 2.88
N GLY A 110 -1.72 22.46 1.56
CA GLY A 110 -0.62 22.65 0.62
C GLY A 110 -0.73 23.97 -0.17
N GLU A 111 0.35 24.35 -0.85
CA GLU A 111 0.38 25.50 -1.77
C GLU A 111 0.06 25.03 -3.19
N TRP A 112 -0.93 25.66 -3.84
CA TRP A 112 -1.28 25.35 -5.23
C TRP A 112 -0.12 25.62 -6.19
N GLY A 113 0.14 24.67 -7.06
CA GLY A 113 1.23 24.75 -8.04
C GLY A 113 2.62 24.35 -7.50
N LYS A 114 2.74 24.04 -6.22
CA LYS A 114 3.99 23.53 -5.61
C LYS A 114 3.83 22.19 -4.95
N ASP A 115 2.72 21.99 -4.26
CA ASP A 115 2.45 20.79 -3.49
C ASP A 115 1.49 19.86 -4.20
N GLU A 116 1.63 18.56 -3.93
CA GLU A 116 0.70 17.54 -4.40
C GLU A 116 -0.65 17.63 -3.69
N PRO A 117 -1.78 17.35 -4.38
CA PRO A 117 -3.11 17.35 -3.76
C PRO A 117 -3.30 16.21 -2.75
N ALA A 118 -2.45 15.19 -2.81
CA ALA A 118 -2.49 14.04 -1.92
C ALA A 118 -1.29 14.01 -0.98
N ILE A 119 -1.52 13.51 0.25
CA ILE A 119 -0.49 13.13 1.20
C ILE A 119 -0.48 11.61 1.26
N LEU A 120 0.66 10.99 0.90
CA LEU A 120 0.89 9.57 1.06
C LEU A 120 1.91 9.35 2.18
N TYR A 121 1.55 8.51 3.15
CA TYR A 121 2.43 8.10 4.24
C TYR A 121 2.13 6.66 4.69
N VAL A 122 3.06 6.07 5.43
CA VAL A 122 2.89 4.78 6.10
C VAL A 122 3.11 4.95 7.60
N ASP A 123 2.19 4.41 8.40
CA ASP A 123 2.33 4.25 9.85
C ASP A 123 2.74 2.81 10.14
N VAL A 124 3.90 2.63 10.76
CA VAL A 124 4.47 1.32 11.10
C VAL A 124 4.42 1.10 12.60
N SER A 125 3.74 0.07 13.03
CA SER A 125 3.64 -0.33 14.43
C SER A 125 4.04 -1.78 14.62
N PRO A 126 4.80 -2.12 15.69
CA PRO A 126 5.10 -3.50 16.03
C PRO A 126 3.83 -4.19 16.55
N THR A 127 3.72 -5.50 16.25
CA THR A 127 2.69 -6.39 16.79
C THR A 127 3.36 -7.58 17.49
N ALA A 128 2.59 -8.42 18.16
CA ALA A 128 3.13 -9.62 18.82
C ALA A 128 3.81 -10.61 17.84
N SER A 129 3.44 -10.59 16.55
CA SER A 129 3.91 -11.54 15.52
C SER A 129 4.71 -10.91 14.40
N GLY A 130 4.95 -9.59 14.44
CA GLY A 130 5.65 -8.86 13.38
C GLY A 130 5.35 -7.37 13.38
N TYR A 131 4.94 -6.85 12.25
CA TYR A 131 4.65 -5.44 12.04
C TYR A 131 3.31 -5.26 11.31
N ARG A 132 2.58 -4.22 11.71
CA ARG A 132 1.42 -3.73 11.02
C ARG A 132 1.78 -2.41 10.35
N GLN A 133 1.61 -2.35 9.02
CA GLN A 133 1.80 -1.15 8.22
C GLN A 133 0.44 -0.66 7.73
N VAL A 134 0.18 0.63 7.95
CA VAL A 134 -1.02 1.31 7.47
C VAL A 134 -0.59 2.41 6.51
N TYR A 135 -0.73 2.14 5.21
CA TYR A 135 -0.53 3.15 4.18
C TYR A 135 -1.77 4.01 4.10
N VAL A 136 -1.59 5.32 4.13
CA VAL A 136 -2.68 6.30 4.06
C VAL A 136 -2.45 7.24 2.90
N LEU A 137 -3.44 7.32 2.01
CA LEU A 137 -3.51 8.27 0.92
C LEU A 137 -4.66 9.23 1.20
N LYS A 138 -4.36 10.45 1.63
CA LYS A 138 -5.33 11.47 2.04
C LYS A 138 -5.27 12.66 1.09
N TYR A 139 -6.43 13.13 0.60
CA TYR A 139 -6.54 14.32 -0.24
C TYR A 139 -6.76 15.55 0.59
N ARG A 140 -5.90 16.55 0.38
CA ARG A 140 -5.87 17.80 1.13
C ARG A 140 -6.30 19.00 0.30
N LYS A 141 -6.56 20.09 0.98
CA LYS A 141 -6.85 21.40 0.38
C LYS A 141 -5.55 22.08 -0.05
N LEU A 142 -5.53 22.63 -1.26
CA LEU A 142 -4.44 23.44 -1.79
C LEU A 142 -4.88 24.90 -1.83
N LEU A 143 -4.04 25.81 -1.34
CA LEU A 143 -4.29 27.25 -1.33
C LEU A 143 -3.46 27.95 -2.40
N ALA A 144 -4.10 28.73 -3.23
CA ALA A 144 -3.44 29.61 -4.19
C ALA A 144 -3.09 30.95 -3.53
N LYS A 145 -2.12 31.67 -4.08
CA LYS A 145 -1.66 32.98 -3.56
C LYS A 145 -2.75 34.07 -3.60
N ASP A 146 -3.73 33.92 -4.46
CA ASP A 146 -4.87 34.82 -4.62
C ASP A 146 -6.06 34.51 -3.67
N GLY A 147 -5.86 33.59 -2.71
CA GLY A 147 -6.86 33.17 -1.74
C GLY A 147 -7.84 32.12 -2.23
N ARG A 148 -7.77 31.68 -3.49
CA ARG A 148 -8.57 30.55 -3.99
C ARG A 148 -8.05 29.23 -3.42
N SER A 149 -8.95 28.26 -3.31
CA SER A 149 -8.59 26.94 -2.85
C SER A 149 -9.12 25.84 -3.76
N PHE A 150 -8.38 24.74 -3.80
CA PHE A 150 -8.67 23.58 -4.66
C PHE A 150 -8.59 22.32 -3.81
N GLN A 151 -9.52 21.40 -4.03
CA GLN A 151 -9.54 20.11 -3.35
C GLN A 151 -10.15 19.04 -4.25
N ILE A 152 -9.56 17.84 -4.24
CA ILE A 152 -10.23 16.63 -4.73
C ILE A 152 -11.01 16.06 -3.55
N ALA A 153 -12.32 15.97 -3.67
CA ALA A 153 -13.19 15.41 -2.65
C ALA A 153 -13.72 14.05 -3.13
N LEU A 154 -13.43 13.01 -2.36
CA LEU A 154 -13.86 11.65 -2.64
C LEU A 154 -15.23 11.42 -2.00
N GLN A 155 -16.17 10.82 -2.73
CA GLN A 155 -17.50 10.45 -2.27
C GLN A 155 -17.82 9.00 -2.63
N GLY A 156 -18.60 8.29 -1.80
CA GLY A 156 -18.99 6.90 -2.09
C GLY A 156 -19.44 6.10 -0.87
N GLY A 157 -19.47 6.74 0.31
CA GLY A 157 -19.69 6.08 1.59
C GLY A 157 -18.46 5.24 2.00
N ASP A 158 -18.38 4.89 3.28
CA ASP A 158 -17.25 4.09 3.78
C ASP A 158 -17.38 2.63 3.35
N PHE A 159 -16.31 2.03 2.86
CA PHE A 159 -16.29 0.61 2.51
C PHE A 159 -14.89 0.00 2.63
N ALA A 160 -14.86 -1.33 2.74
CA ALA A 160 -13.65 -2.13 2.65
C ALA A 160 -13.59 -2.92 1.35
N VAL A 161 -12.38 -3.10 0.83
CA VAL A 161 -12.07 -3.89 -0.38
C VAL A 161 -11.09 -4.99 0.00
N HIS A 162 -11.44 -6.22 -0.34
CA HIS A 162 -10.58 -7.38 -0.17
C HIS A 162 -9.97 -7.80 -1.53
N ARG A 163 -8.95 -8.61 -1.46
CA ARG A 163 -8.26 -9.15 -2.62
C ARG A 163 -9.21 -9.71 -3.69
N GLY A 164 -8.93 -9.45 -4.95
CA GLY A 164 -9.72 -9.87 -6.11
C GLY A 164 -10.89 -8.95 -6.45
N ARG A 165 -11.10 -7.86 -5.70
CA ARG A 165 -12.10 -6.84 -6.00
C ARG A 165 -11.47 -5.63 -6.67
N LYS A 166 -12.31 -4.81 -7.32
CA LYS A 166 -11.89 -3.57 -7.97
C LYS A 166 -12.37 -2.35 -7.20
N VAL A 167 -11.55 -1.33 -7.20
CA VAL A 167 -11.93 0.04 -6.82
C VAL A 167 -12.17 0.80 -8.11
N VAL A 168 -13.34 1.36 -8.23
CA VAL A 168 -13.72 2.22 -9.36
C VAL A 168 -13.72 3.65 -8.90
N VAL A 169 -13.11 4.50 -9.69
CA VAL A 169 -12.99 5.94 -9.49
C VAL A 169 -13.63 6.62 -10.69
N GLU A 170 -14.62 7.47 -10.46
CA GLU A 170 -15.41 8.10 -11.49
C GLU A 170 -15.61 9.58 -11.18
N PHE A 171 -15.42 10.45 -12.18
CA PHE A 171 -15.72 11.87 -12.04
C PHE A 171 -17.23 12.08 -11.85
N ASP A 172 -17.58 12.95 -10.91
CA ASP A 172 -19.00 13.33 -10.68
C ASP A 172 -19.25 14.76 -11.13
N GLN A 173 -18.64 15.74 -10.48
CA GLN A 173 -18.85 17.17 -10.77
C GLN A 173 -17.76 18.07 -10.21
N VAL A 174 -17.76 19.33 -10.66
CA VAL A 174 -16.95 20.39 -10.07
C VAL A 174 -17.84 21.42 -9.39
N LEU A 175 -17.67 21.60 -8.09
CA LEU A 175 -18.36 22.61 -7.31
C LEU A 175 -17.45 23.85 -7.15
N LYS A 176 -17.99 25.02 -7.46
CA LYS A 176 -17.29 26.32 -7.27
C LYS A 176 -18.15 27.22 -6.41
N ALA A 177 -17.65 27.58 -5.22
CA ALA A 177 -18.33 28.47 -4.30
C ALA A 177 -17.30 29.27 -3.49
N ASN A 178 -17.52 30.58 -3.32
CA ASN A 178 -16.72 31.44 -2.42
C ASN A 178 -15.19 31.34 -2.61
N GLY A 179 -14.72 31.19 -3.85
CA GLY A 179 -13.28 31.01 -4.12
C GLY A 179 -12.75 29.61 -3.88
N GLU A 180 -13.59 28.67 -3.47
CA GLU A 180 -13.25 27.26 -3.34
C GLU A 180 -13.70 26.48 -4.60
N THR A 181 -12.81 25.66 -5.13
CA THR A 181 -13.08 24.71 -6.20
C THR A 181 -12.89 23.29 -5.67
N LYS A 182 -13.98 22.51 -5.63
CA LYS A 182 -13.96 21.10 -5.26
C LYS A 182 -14.26 20.25 -6.49
N THR A 183 -13.34 19.38 -6.87
CA THR A 183 -13.59 18.32 -7.85
C THR A 183 -14.09 17.10 -7.12
N ILE A 184 -15.35 16.74 -7.34
CA ILE A 184 -15.99 15.57 -6.70
C ILE A 184 -15.68 14.34 -7.55
N VAL A 185 -15.13 13.34 -6.91
CA VAL A 185 -14.80 12.05 -7.52
C VAL A 185 -15.51 10.96 -6.72
N ARG A 186 -16.36 10.22 -7.39
CA ARG A 186 -17.10 9.10 -6.79
C ARG A 186 -16.22 7.86 -6.75
N VAL A 187 -16.21 7.19 -5.60
CA VAL A 187 -15.44 5.97 -5.36
C VAL A 187 -16.38 4.86 -4.93
N TYR A 188 -16.27 3.68 -5.55
CA TYR A 188 -17.06 2.51 -5.18
C TYR A 188 -16.32 1.21 -5.52
N LYS A 189 -16.81 0.11 -4.96
CA LYS A 189 -16.23 -1.24 -5.20
C LYS A 189 -17.07 -2.04 -6.18
N GLU A 190 -16.39 -2.81 -7.03
CA GLU A 190 -16.95 -3.85 -7.92
C GLU A 190 -16.40 -5.24 -7.59
#